data_3ff727a4fa237256c15e6123a056bafe
#
_entry.id   3ff727a4fa237256c15e6123a056bafe
#
_cell.length_a   1.000
_cell.length_b   1.000
_cell.length_c   1.000
_cell.angle_alpha   90.00
_cell.angle_beta   90.00
_cell.angle_gamma   90.00
#
_symmetry.space_group_name_H-M   'P 1'
#
loop_
_entity.id
_entity.type
_entity.pdbx_description
1 polymer ?
#
loop_
_entity_poly.entity_id
_entity_poly.type
_entity_poly.pdbx_seq_one_letter_code
_entity_poly.pdbx_strand_id
1 'polypeptide(L)'
;MGLTGKTLFITGASRGIGLAIALRAARDGANIAIAAKTATPNPKLSGTIYTAAEEIERAGGKALPLVVDVRDEATVKGALDQTAQKFGGIDIVVNNASAISLTTVADTDMKRFDLMHQINARGTFVVSKWAIPYLEKVANPHILMISPPLFLDLITALPGH
;
A
#
# COMPACT_ATOMS: atom_id res chain seq x y z
N MET A 1 -16.00 -13.68 10.46
CA MET A 1 -14.65 -13.53 11.06
C MET A 1 -14.26 -12.07 10.92
N GLY A 2 -13.91 -11.38 12.00
CA GLY A 2 -13.47 -9.98 11.98
C GLY A 2 -11.95 -9.89 11.95
N LEU A 3 -11.43 -8.68 11.70
CA LEU A 3 -10.00 -8.38 11.70
C LEU A 3 -9.50 -7.85 13.06
N THR A 4 -10.28 -8.03 14.13
CA THR A 4 -9.94 -7.55 15.48
C THR A 4 -8.56 -8.03 15.91
N GLY A 5 -7.68 -7.10 16.25
CA GLY A 5 -6.31 -7.38 16.67
C GLY A 5 -5.35 -7.81 15.56
N LYS A 6 -5.82 -7.98 14.32
CA LYS A 6 -4.97 -8.27 13.18
C LYS A 6 -4.20 -7.04 12.75
N THR A 7 -2.95 -7.21 12.36
CA THR A 7 -2.07 -6.12 11.91
C THR A 7 -1.94 -6.15 10.39
N LEU A 8 -2.31 -5.05 9.74
CA LEU A 8 -2.18 -4.85 8.31
C LEU A 8 -1.07 -3.84 8.03
N PHE A 9 -0.12 -4.19 7.17
CA PHE A 9 0.84 -3.27 6.57
C PHE A 9 0.38 -2.90 5.16
N ILE A 10 -0.01 -1.63 4.94
CA ILE A 10 -0.64 -1.20 3.68
C ILE A 10 0.21 -0.13 3.01
N THR A 11 0.74 -0.43 1.82
CA THR A 11 1.48 0.56 1.04
C THR A 11 0.53 1.49 0.28
N GLY A 12 0.87 2.79 0.22
CA GLY A 12 0.05 3.79 -0.46
C GLY A 12 -1.28 4.10 0.25
N ALA A 13 -1.37 3.90 1.58
CA ALA A 13 -2.61 4.02 2.35
C ALA A 13 -2.93 5.45 2.82
N SER A 14 -2.23 6.48 2.37
CA SER A 14 -2.54 7.87 2.75
C SER A 14 -3.81 8.42 2.11
N ARG A 15 -4.37 7.74 1.10
CA ARG A 15 -5.58 8.12 0.33
C ARG A 15 -6.11 6.98 -0.54
N GLY A 16 -7.24 7.24 -1.24
CA GLY A 16 -7.77 6.38 -2.30
C GLY A 16 -8.07 4.96 -1.84
N ILE A 17 -7.73 3.97 -2.68
CA ILE A 17 -8.03 2.54 -2.44
C ILE A 17 -7.34 2.04 -1.18
N GLY A 18 -6.06 2.39 -0.97
CA GLY A 18 -5.32 1.96 0.24
C GLY A 18 -5.97 2.46 1.53
N LEU A 19 -6.41 3.72 1.57
CA LEU A 19 -7.14 4.27 2.72
C LEU A 19 -8.50 3.61 2.89
N ALA A 20 -9.24 3.35 1.81
CA ALA A 20 -10.53 2.68 1.89
C ALA A 20 -10.42 1.26 2.48
N ILE A 21 -9.38 0.50 2.08
CA ILE A 21 -9.06 -0.81 2.66
C ILE A 21 -8.72 -0.65 4.15
N ALA A 22 -7.88 0.31 4.49
CA ALA A 22 -7.49 0.60 5.88
C ALA A 22 -8.70 0.92 6.76
N LEU A 23 -9.59 1.81 6.31
CA LEU A 23 -10.81 2.18 7.03
C LEU A 23 -11.78 1.01 7.20
N ARG A 24 -11.90 0.16 6.16
CA ARG A 24 -12.75 -1.04 6.28
C ARG A 24 -12.20 -2.01 7.33
N ALA A 25 -10.91 -2.24 7.35
CA ALA A 25 -10.25 -3.10 8.33
C ALA A 25 -10.29 -2.48 9.75
N ALA A 26 -10.13 -1.16 9.85
CA ALA A 26 -10.22 -0.43 11.12
C ALA A 26 -11.58 -0.60 11.81
N ARG A 27 -12.68 -0.60 11.06
CA ARG A 27 -14.03 -0.85 11.60
C ARG A 27 -14.19 -2.24 12.21
N ASP A 28 -13.36 -3.18 11.81
CA ASP A 28 -13.29 -4.52 12.40
C ASP A 28 -12.28 -4.59 13.58
N GLY A 29 -11.70 -3.46 14.01
CA GLY A 29 -10.76 -3.38 15.11
C GLY A 29 -9.32 -3.79 14.78
N ALA A 30 -8.91 -3.65 13.52
CA ALA A 30 -7.55 -3.96 13.09
C ALA A 30 -6.52 -2.89 13.50
N ASN A 31 -5.24 -3.29 13.56
CA ASN A 31 -4.09 -2.41 13.63
C ASN A 31 -3.59 -2.12 12.20
N ILE A 32 -3.35 -0.87 11.86
CA ILE A 32 -3.00 -0.44 10.50
C ILE A 32 -1.68 0.32 10.49
N ALA A 33 -0.69 -0.22 9.80
CA ALA A 33 0.52 0.53 9.42
C ALA A 33 0.30 1.18 8.05
N ILE A 34 0.39 2.50 8.01
CA ILE A 34 0.18 3.33 6.82
C ILE A 34 1.54 3.65 6.21
N ALA A 35 1.96 2.87 5.22
CA ALA A 35 3.26 3.04 4.57
C ALA A 35 3.12 3.87 3.28
N ALA A 36 3.42 5.17 3.34
CA ALA A 36 3.33 6.05 2.17
C ALA A 36 4.28 7.24 2.26
N LYS A 37 4.55 7.90 1.13
CA LYS A 37 5.50 9.01 1.05
C LYS A 37 4.95 10.35 1.52
N THR A 38 3.63 10.53 1.49
CA THR A 38 3.00 11.84 1.71
C THR A 38 2.86 12.13 3.19
N ALA A 39 3.85 12.80 3.76
CA ALA A 39 3.83 13.27 5.15
C ALA A 39 3.33 14.72 5.29
N THR A 40 3.57 15.55 4.27
CA THR A 40 3.14 16.96 4.25
C THR A 40 1.96 17.17 3.32
N PRO A 41 1.02 18.07 3.65
CA PRO A 41 -0.09 18.39 2.77
C PRO A 41 0.38 18.89 1.40
N ASN A 42 -0.30 18.47 0.35
CA ASN A 42 -0.06 18.92 -1.02
C ASN A 42 -1.36 19.47 -1.60
N PRO A 43 -1.39 20.70 -2.15
CA PRO A 43 -2.61 21.28 -2.70
C PRO A 43 -3.28 20.45 -3.82
N LYS A 44 -2.48 19.65 -4.53
CA LYS A 44 -2.96 18.80 -5.64
C LYS A 44 -3.40 17.40 -5.21
N LEU A 45 -3.12 17.00 -3.96
CA LEU A 45 -3.37 15.64 -3.48
C LEU A 45 -3.93 15.69 -2.07
N SER A 46 -5.17 15.29 -1.88
CA SER A 46 -5.79 15.24 -0.56
C SER A 46 -5.14 14.16 0.32
N GLY A 47 -5.02 14.45 1.61
CA GLY A 47 -4.61 13.49 2.63
C GLY A 47 -3.09 13.27 2.74
N THR A 48 -2.69 12.96 3.96
CA THR A 48 -1.34 12.57 4.36
C THR A 48 -1.40 11.27 5.16
N ILE A 49 -0.26 10.68 5.50
CA ILE A 49 -0.21 9.54 6.43
C ILE A 49 -0.82 9.88 7.79
N TYR A 50 -0.74 11.14 8.21
CA TYR A 50 -1.26 11.59 9.51
C TYR A 50 -2.77 11.78 9.49
N THR A 51 -3.33 12.43 8.45
CA THR A 51 -4.79 12.54 8.30
C THR A 51 -5.44 11.17 8.13
N ALA A 52 -4.79 10.25 7.42
CA ALA A 52 -5.24 8.87 7.29
C ALA A 52 -5.22 8.14 8.66
N ALA A 53 -4.20 8.38 9.49
CA ALA A 53 -4.12 7.80 10.83
C ALA A 53 -5.31 8.27 11.70
N GLU A 54 -5.61 9.56 11.70
CA GLU A 54 -6.77 10.10 12.44
C GLU A 54 -8.11 9.50 11.98
N GLU A 55 -8.28 9.28 10.67
CA GLU A 55 -9.48 8.65 10.12
C GLU A 55 -9.60 7.19 10.54
N ILE A 56 -8.49 6.45 10.54
CA ILE A 56 -8.42 5.04 10.94
C ILE A 56 -8.76 4.90 12.44
N GLU A 57 -8.22 5.77 13.29
CA GLU A 57 -8.51 5.76 14.73
C GLU A 57 -9.96 6.12 15.01
N ARG A 58 -10.52 7.11 14.33
CA ARG A 58 -11.96 7.42 14.40
C ARG A 58 -12.86 6.28 13.93
N ALA A 59 -12.36 5.43 13.02
CA ALA A 59 -13.10 4.26 12.55
C ALA A 59 -13.02 3.06 13.51
N GLY A 60 -12.24 3.14 14.60
CA GLY A 60 -12.13 2.09 15.63
C GLY A 60 -10.90 1.21 15.53
N GLY A 61 -9.98 1.49 14.60
CA GLY A 61 -8.69 0.82 14.50
C GLY A 61 -7.58 1.50 15.31
N LYS A 62 -6.38 0.94 15.24
CA LYS A 62 -5.15 1.59 15.71
C LYS A 62 -4.29 1.91 14.51
N ALA A 63 -3.69 3.10 14.47
CA ALA A 63 -2.90 3.55 13.35
C ALA A 63 -1.41 3.71 13.68
N LEU A 64 -0.56 3.46 12.68
CA LEU A 64 0.87 3.76 12.72
C LEU A 64 1.26 4.39 11.37
N PRO A 65 1.39 5.73 11.31
CA PRO A 65 1.84 6.42 10.11
C PRO A 65 3.35 6.28 9.95
N LEU A 66 3.79 5.83 8.76
CA LEU A 66 5.20 5.59 8.43
C LEU A 66 5.53 6.22 7.07
N VAL A 67 6.58 7.04 7.03
CA VAL A 67 7.10 7.60 5.77
C VAL A 67 7.89 6.53 5.04
N VAL A 68 7.35 6.03 3.92
CA VAL A 68 7.95 4.93 3.15
C VAL A 68 7.93 5.23 1.66
N ASP A 69 9.07 5.14 1.02
CA ASP A 69 9.16 4.97 -0.43
C ASP A 69 9.42 3.49 -0.72
N VAL A 70 8.49 2.80 -1.39
CA VAL A 70 8.61 1.37 -1.70
C VAL A 70 9.81 1.03 -2.59
N ARG A 71 10.43 2.03 -3.22
CA ARG A 71 11.66 1.89 -4.00
C ARG A 71 12.91 1.78 -3.12
N ASP A 72 12.83 2.28 -1.89
CA ASP A 72 13.92 2.25 -0.91
C ASP A 72 13.75 1.06 0.04
N GLU A 73 14.61 0.07 -0.16
CA GLU A 73 14.59 -1.18 0.60
C GLU A 73 14.82 -0.96 2.11
N ALA A 74 15.67 0.01 2.47
CA ALA A 74 15.97 0.29 3.87
C ALA A 74 14.76 0.90 4.60
N THR A 75 14.06 1.84 3.97
CA THR A 75 12.85 2.43 4.55
C THR A 75 11.71 1.42 4.66
N VAL A 76 11.57 0.52 3.69
CA VAL A 76 10.58 -0.57 3.74
C VAL A 76 10.87 -1.50 4.92
N LYS A 77 12.12 -1.97 5.03
CA LYS A 77 12.53 -2.85 6.14
C LYS A 77 12.30 -2.20 7.49
N GLY A 78 12.78 -0.96 7.68
CA GLY A 78 12.60 -0.22 8.93
C GLY A 78 11.13 0.00 9.30
N ALA A 79 10.25 0.20 8.31
CA ALA A 79 8.82 0.35 8.54
C ALA A 79 8.14 -0.96 8.97
N LEU A 80 8.53 -2.09 8.38
CA LEU A 80 8.06 -3.42 8.80
C LEU A 80 8.51 -3.75 10.22
N ASP A 81 9.80 -3.46 10.55
CA ASP A 81 10.33 -3.63 11.92
C ASP A 81 9.53 -2.81 12.94
N GLN A 82 9.28 -1.52 12.67
CA GLN A 82 8.49 -0.64 13.53
C GLN A 82 7.05 -1.13 13.68
N THR A 83 6.45 -1.64 12.61
CA THR A 83 5.09 -2.20 12.64
C THR A 83 5.02 -3.41 13.54
N ALA A 84 5.94 -4.36 13.38
CA ALA A 84 6.00 -5.55 14.20
C ALA A 84 6.30 -5.22 15.68
N GLN A 85 7.18 -4.27 15.95
CA GLN A 85 7.47 -3.79 17.30
C GLN A 85 6.24 -3.13 17.95
N LYS A 86 5.50 -2.30 17.20
CA LYS A 86 4.35 -1.56 17.74
C LYS A 86 3.15 -2.45 18.02
N PHE A 87 2.88 -3.43 17.13
CA PHE A 87 1.66 -4.23 17.16
C PHE A 87 1.87 -5.70 17.50
N GLY A 88 3.13 -6.13 17.67
CA GLY A 88 3.46 -7.52 18.04
C GLY A 88 3.60 -8.48 16.86
N GLY A 89 3.46 -8.01 15.62
CA GLY A 89 3.58 -8.82 14.40
C GLY A 89 2.87 -8.19 13.20
N ILE A 90 2.87 -8.92 12.09
CA ILE A 90 2.18 -8.53 10.86
C ILE A 90 1.42 -9.75 10.34
N ASP A 91 0.10 -9.63 10.20
CA ASP A 91 -0.76 -10.70 9.69
C ASP A 91 -1.01 -10.58 8.18
N ILE A 92 -1.14 -9.35 7.68
CA ILE A 92 -1.55 -9.08 6.30
C ILE A 92 -0.70 -7.96 5.71
N VAL A 93 -0.21 -8.18 4.51
CA VAL A 93 0.44 -7.14 3.70
C VAL A 93 -0.44 -6.79 2.52
N VAL A 94 -0.66 -5.50 2.29
CA VAL A 94 -1.40 -4.99 1.14
C VAL A 94 -0.45 -4.14 0.28
N ASN A 95 -0.01 -4.69 -0.83
CA ASN A 95 0.74 -4.00 -1.87
C ASN A 95 -0.24 -3.19 -2.74
N ASN A 96 -0.43 -1.92 -2.38
CA ASN A 96 -1.34 -1.00 -3.07
C ASN A 96 -0.62 0.22 -3.64
N ALA A 97 0.59 0.57 -3.17
CA ALA A 97 1.36 1.66 -3.76
C ALA A 97 1.59 1.43 -5.24
N SER A 98 1.24 2.41 -6.07
CA SER A 98 1.36 2.29 -7.52
C SER A 98 1.71 3.62 -8.19
N ALA A 99 2.25 3.52 -9.40
CA ALA A 99 2.37 4.61 -10.37
C ALA A 99 1.73 4.16 -11.68
N ILE A 100 1.07 5.09 -12.35
CA ILE A 100 0.42 4.83 -13.64
C ILE A 100 0.82 5.91 -14.65
N SER A 101 0.93 5.53 -15.92
CA SER A 101 0.98 6.41 -17.08
C SER A 101 -0.02 5.91 -18.11
N LEU A 102 -0.84 6.81 -18.61
CA LEU A 102 -1.87 6.52 -19.62
C LEU A 102 -1.41 6.92 -21.05
N THR A 103 -0.10 7.00 -21.25
CA THR A 103 0.48 7.26 -22.58
C THR A 103 0.51 6.00 -23.43
N THR A 104 0.49 6.15 -24.76
CA THR A 104 0.68 5.02 -25.68
C THR A 104 2.10 4.46 -25.53
N VAL A 105 2.35 3.27 -26.10
CA VAL A 105 3.71 2.68 -26.08
C VAL A 105 4.71 3.60 -26.78
N ALA A 106 4.30 4.20 -27.91
CA ALA A 106 5.14 5.10 -28.69
C ALA A 106 5.50 6.41 -27.94
N ASP A 107 4.59 6.90 -27.11
CA ASP A 107 4.73 8.19 -26.41
C ASP A 107 5.22 8.04 -24.97
N THR A 108 5.46 6.80 -24.52
CA THR A 108 5.92 6.55 -23.14
C THR A 108 7.40 6.87 -23.00
N ASP A 109 7.71 7.90 -22.23
CA ASP A 109 9.09 8.19 -21.81
C ASP A 109 9.64 7.05 -20.95
N MET A 110 10.86 6.59 -21.25
CA MET A 110 11.53 5.51 -20.52
C MET A 110 11.69 5.82 -19.03
N LYS A 111 11.87 7.07 -18.64
CA LYS A 111 11.88 7.47 -17.24
C LYS A 111 10.57 7.18 -16.52
N ARG A 112 9.43 7.31 -17.20
CA ARG A 112 8.11 6.93 -16.67
C ARG A 112 7.93 5.42 -16.60
N PHE A 113 8.37 4.73 -17.64
CA PHE A 113 8.39 3.27 -17.69
C PHE A 113 9.19 2.70 -16.50
N ASP A 114 10.42 3.17 -16.30
CA ASP A 114 11.28 2.76 -15.20
C ASP A 114 10.66 3.06 -13.83
N LEU A 115 10.05 4.24 -13.68
CA LEU A 115 9.35 4.62 -12.43
C LEU A 115 8.20 3.64 -12.12
N MET A 116 7.39 3.29 -13.12
CA MET A 116 6.30 2.31 -12.94
C MET A 116 6.83 0.95 -12.52
N HIS A 117 7.89 0.46 -13.16
CA HIS A 117 8.51 -0.82 -12.81
C HIS A 117 9.12 -0.80 -11.42
N GLN A 118 9.80 0.29 -11.05
CA GLN A 118 10.38 0.44 -9.72
C GLN A 118 9.34 0.42 -8.60
N ILE A 119 8.16 1.01 -8.83
CA ILE A 119 7.09 1.05 -7.83
C ILE A 119 6.23 -0.22 -7.89
N ASN A 120 5.69 -0.56 -9.07
CA ASN A 120 4.64 -1.58 -9.17
C ASN A 120 5.21 -3.00 -9.09
N ALA A 121 6.37 -3.27 -9.71
CA ALA A 121 6.99 -4.59 -9.72
C ALA A 121 8.02 -4.73 -8.60
N ARG A 122 9.11 -3.93 -8.67
CA ARG A 122 10.20 -4.02 -7.69
C ARG A 122 9.74 -3.67 -6.28
N GLY A 123 8.93 -2.62 -6.11
CA GLY A 123 8.42 -2.21 -4.79
C GLY A 123 7.55 -3.29 -4.15
N THR A 124 6.65 -3.91 -4.92
CA THR A 124 5.84 -5.05 -4.47
C THR A 124 6.71 -6.23 -4.03
N PHE A 125 7.75 -6.55 -4.81
CA PHE A 125 8.71 -7.61 -4.46
C PHE A 125 9.46 -7.29 -3.16
N VAL A 126 9.99 -6.08 -3.01
CA VAL A 126 10.76 -5.65 -1.83
C VAL A 126 9.90 -5.72 -0.57
N VAL A 127 8.68 -5.16 -0.60
CA VAL A 127 7.75 -5.21 0.54
C VAL A 127 7.41 -6.65 0.91
N SER A 128 7.08 -7.48 -0.07
CA SER A 128 6.75 -8.89 0.15
C SER A 128 7.93 -9.66 0.74
N LYS A 129 9.13 -9.50 0.16
CA LYS A 129 10.38 -10.15 0.63
C LYS A 129 10.63 -9.88 2.11
N TRP A 130 10.57 -8.61 2.52
CA TRP A 130 10.89 -8.24 3.89
C TRP A 130 9.74 -8.47 4.89
N ALA A 131 8.53 -8.71 4.40
CA ALA A 131 7.39 -9.06 5.24
C ALA A 131 7.34 -10.56 5.59
N ILE A 132 7.87 -11.45 4.76
CA ILE A 132 7.83 -12.92 4.94
C ILE A 132 8.23 -13.34 6.36
N PRO A 133 9.37 -12.88 6.94
CA PRO A 133 9.79 -13.34 8.28
C PRO A 133 8.79 -13.02 9.41
N TYR A 134 7.90 -12.04 9.21
CA TYR A 134 6.82 -11.71 10.17
C TYR A 134 5.57 -12.53 9.87
N LEU A 135 5.25 -12.72 8.60
CA LEU A 135 4.08 -13.47 8.14
C LEU A 135 4.18 -14.97 8.50
N GLU A 136 5.37 -15.55 8.45
CA GLU A 136 5.60 -16.94 8.85
C GLU A 136 5.32 -17.23 10.32
N LYS A 137 5.22 -16.20 11.16
CA LYS A 137 4.97 -16.32 12.60
C LYS A 137 3.48 -16.30 12.96
N VAL A 138 2.58 -16.08 12.01
CA VAL A 138 1.15 -15.98 12.25
C VAL A 138 0.39 -17.13 11.60
N ALA A 139 -0.76 -17.50 12.19
CA ALA A 139 -1.48 -18.69 11.78
C ALA A 139 -2.16 -18.58 10.39
N ASN A 140 -2.48 -17.35 9.95
CA ASN A 140 -3.19 -17.13 8.69
C ASN A 140 -2.64 -15.87 7.98
N PRO A 141 -1.41 -15.95 7.41
CA PRO A 141 -0.78 -14.83 6.74
C PRO A 141 -1.37 -14.60 5.35
N HIS A 142 -1.42 -13.32 4.94
CA HIS A 142 -1.83 -12.95 3.59
C HIS A 142 -0.93 -11.88 3.00
N ILE A 143 -0.62 -12.01 1.70
CA ILE A 143 -0.08 -10.93 0.86
C ILE A 143 -1.11 -10.65 -0.23
N LEU A 144 -1.68 -9.45 -0.20
CA LEU A 144 -2.63 -8.97 -1.18
C LEU A 144 -1.93 -8.00 -2.13
N MET A 145 -2.11 -8.18 -3.43
CA MET A 145 -1.61 -7.29 -4.47
C MET A 145 -2.79 -6.63 -5.18
N ILE A 146 -2.85 -5.29 -5.14
CA ILE A 146 -3.88 -4.55 -5.85
C ILE A 146 -3.40 -4.31 -7.28
N SER A 147 -4.16 -4.82 -8.24
CA SER A 147 -3.91 -4.62 -9.66
C SER A 147 -5.14 -4.03 -10.36
N PRO A 148 -4.97 -3.38 -11.52
CA PRO A 148 -6.11 -3.03 -12.36
C PRO A 148 -6.89 -4.28 -12.75
N PRO A 149 -8.20 -4.16 -13.02
CA PRO A 149 -8.96 -5.26 -13.57
C PRO A 149 -8.40 -5.67 -14.93
N LEU A 150 -8.28 -6.96 -15.17
CA LEU A 150 -7.90 -7.49 -16.47
C LEU A 150 -9.15 -7.52 -17.36
N PHE A 151 -9.46 -6.40 -18.02
CA PHE A 151 -10.45 -6.38 -19.07
C PHE A 151 -9.79 -6.84 -20.37
N LEU A 152 -10.10 -8.03 -20.82
CA LEU A 152 -9.67 -8.53 -22.14
C LEU A 152 -10.21 -7.66 -23.29
N ASP A 153 -11.29 -6.92 -23.05
CA ASP A 153 -11.91 -6.00 -24.02
C ASP A 153 -11.18 -4.63 -24.12
N LEU A 154 -10.16 -4.37 -23.32
CA LEU A 154 -9.39 -3.12 -23.40
C LEU A 154 -8.62 -2.96 -24.73
N ILE A 155 -8.40 -4.06 -25.44
CA ILE A 155 -7.79 -4.03 -26.78
C ILE A 155 -8.76 -3.45 -27.82
N THR A 156 -10.07 -3.59 -27.59
CA THR A 156 -11.11 -3.05 -28.47
C THR A 156 -11.61 -1.65 -28.08
N ALA A 157 -11.25 -1.18 -26.88
CA ALA A 157 -11.67 0.12 -26.36
C ALA A 157 -10.65 1.25 -26.61
N LEU A 158 -9.60 1.02 -27.39
CA LEU A 158 -8.72 2.11 -27.82
C LEU A 158 -9.46 2.92 -28.89
N PRO A 159 -9.80 4.21 -28.64
CA PRO A 159 -10.42 5.04 -29.66
C PRO A 159 -9.40 5.29 -30.77
N GLY A 160 -9.70 4.89 -31.98
CA GLY A 160 -8.95 5.29 -33.18
C GLY A 160 -8.47 4.17 -34.07
N HIS A 161 -9.39 3.33 -34.55
CA HIS A 161 -9.29 2.65 -35.85
C HIS A 161 -10.56 2.84 -36.61
#